data_2f1aa776686594d1fff17eff32d8067a
#
_entry.id   2f1aa776686594d1fff17eff32d8067a
#
_cell.length_a   1.000
_cell.length_b   1.000
_cell.length_c   1.000
_cell.angle_alpha   90.00
_cell.angle_beta   90.00
_cell.angle_gamma   90.00
#
_symmetry.space_group_name_H-M   'P 1'
#
loop_
_entity.id
_entity.type
_entity.pdbx_description
1 polymer ?
#
loop_
_entity_poly.entity_id
_entity_poly.type
_entity_poly.pdbx_seq_one_letter_code
_entity_poly.pdbx_strand_id
1 'polypeptide(L)'
;MSDVLKLPDHAALPRIGLLEQVFRIHHADEIGSGFTAELNGRQYFVTAAHVVKGLEESNILELTHRDGYVPCKVLEIRRPVADLDIAILRLDRKLYSWPDAKYNTGGLYLGCECGFLGFPFGMSADGLPDSEGWPTPFLKKGWLAGSKSVSNTGRHFFLDGHNNKGFSGGPVFFVNANTGATHVFGVVSGFQREAGERGDIGTRTEIMVNAGIVECHSIMTALDALE
;
A
#
# COMPACT_ATOMS: atom_id res chain seq x y z
N MET A 1 11.83 -33.17 24.86
CA MET A 1 12.54 -32.01 24.24
C MET A 1 11.82 -31.79 22.92
N SER A 2 10.91 -30.80 22.90
CA SER A 2 10.13 -30.48 21.72
C SER A 2 11.00 -29.64 20.79
N ASP A 3 11.30 -30.18 19.61
CA ASP A 3 11.89 -29.40 18.52
C ASP A 3 10.91 -28.28 18.14
N VAL A 4 11.21 -27.09 18.63
CA VAL A 4 10.57 -25.87 18.14
C VAL A 4 11.01 -25.72 16.69
N LEU A 5 10.12 -25.96 15.77
CA LEU A 5 10.31 -25.65 14.35
C LEU A 5 10.68 -24.15 14.28
N LYS A 6 11.97 -23.85 14.19
CA LYS A 6 12.42 -22.52 13.80
C LYS A 6 11.95 -22.32 12.37
N LEU A 7 10.97 -21.41 12.20
CA LEU A 7 10.68 -20.88 10.87
C LEU A 7 12.01 -20.39 10.28
N PRO A 8 12.26 -20.71 9.02
CA PRO A 8 13.49 -20.26 8.38
C PRO A 8 13.61 -18.74 8.45
N ASP A 9 14.83 -18.24 8.64
CA ASP A 9 15.21 -16.81 8.65
C ASP A 9 14.94 -16.14 7.27
N HIS A 10 13.80 -16.34 6.69
CA HIS A 10 13.50 -15.92 5.35
C HIS A 10 12.48 -14.80 5.31
N ALA A 11 12.99 -13.69 4.83
CA ALA A 11 12.27 -12.72 4.01
C ALA A 11 11.09 -12.03 4.71
N ALA A 12 10.94 -10.79 4.37
CA ALA A 12 9.86 -9.87 4.64
C ALA A 12 8.45 -10.52 4.63
N LEU A 13 8.14 -11.30 5.67
CA LEU A 13 6.76 -11.67 5.95
C LEU A 13 6.16 -10.53 6.77
N PRO A 14 5.07 -9.92 6.30
CA PRO A 14 4.37 -8.96 7.12
C PRO A 14 3.91 -9.66 8.39
N ARG A 15 4.13 -9.03 9.53
CA ARG A 15 3.50 -9.48 10.76
C ARG A 15 1.99 -9.33 10.60
N ILE A 16 1.21 -10.18 11.25
CA ILE A 16 -0.27 -10.16 11.20
C ILE A 16 -0.81 -8.74 11.37
N GLY A 17 -0.25 -7.95 12.28
CA GLY A 17 -0.65 -6.57 12.50
C GLY A 17 -0.55 -5.64 11.26
N LEU A 18 0.41 -5.87 10.36
CA LEU A 18 0.47 -5.10 9.12
C LEU A 18 -0.65 -5.48 8.14
N LEU A 19 -1.06 -6.74 8.12
CA LEU A 19 -2.18 -7.19 7.26
C LEU A 19 -3.50 -6.57 7.73
N GLU A 20 -3.74 -6.58 9.03
CA GLU A 20 -4.99 -6.12 9.64
C GLU A 20 -5.21 -4.60 9.53
N GLN A 21 -4.16 -3.81 9.32
CA GLN A 21 -4.29 -2.36 9.12
C GLN A 21 -4.54 -1.95 7.67
N VAL A 22 -4.64 -2.91 6.73
CA VAL A 22 -4.89 -2.64 5.30
C VAL A 22 -6.35 -2.91 4.97
N PHE A 23 -6.98 -1.94 4.32
CA PHE A 23 -8.41 -1.94 4.00
C PHE A 23 -8.62 -1.82 2.50
N ARG A 24 -9.62 -2.51 2.00
CA ARG A 24 -10.12 -2.29 0.64
C ARG A 24 -10.99 -1.05 0.60
N ILE A 25 -10.75 -0.22 -0.39
CA ILE A 25 -11.55 0.97 -0.69
C ILE A 25 -12.38 0.68 -1.93
N HIS A 26 -13.65 1.07 -1.87
CA HIS A 26 -14.50 1.25 -3.03
C HIS A 26 -15.06 2.68 -2.99
N HIS A 27 -14.67 3.49 -3.97
CA HIS A 27 -15.13 4.88 -4.08
C HIS A 27 -15.42 5.21 -5.53
N ALA A 28 -16.67 5.58 -5.83
CA ALA A 28 -17.16 5.73 -7.20
C ALA A 28 -16.89 4.45 -8.02
N ASP A 29 -16.21 4.56 -9.15
CA ASP A 29 -15.83 3.43 -10.00
C ASP A 29 -14.41 2.92 -9.74
N GLU A 30 -13.73 3.45 -8.70
CA GLU A 30 -12.36 3.07 -8.36
C GLU A 30 -12.34 2.04 -7.22
N ILE A 31 -11.46 1.06 -7.40
CA ILE A 31 -11.11 0.07 -6.39
C ILE A 31 -9.65 0.29 -6.02
N GLY A 32 -9.38 0.39 -4.73
CA GLY A 32 -8.04 0.58 -4.23
C GLY A 32 -7.85 -0.02 -2.85
N SER A 33 -6.72 0.29 -2.29
CA SER A 33 -6.31 -0.08 -0.95
C SER A 33 -5.96 1.17 -0.15
N GLY A 34 -6.00 1.05 1.15
CA GLY A 34 -5.51 2.06 2.06
C GLY A 34 -5.15 1.41 3.38
N PHE A 35 -4.46 2.12 4.21
CA PHE A 35 -4.03 1.60 5.51
C PHE A 35 -4.00 2.69 6.57
N THR A 36 -4.04 2.27 7.82
CA THR A 36 -3.92 3.18 8.95
C THR A 36 -2.46 3.47 9.27
N ALA A 37 -2.18 4.70 9.65
CA ALA A 37 -0.88 5.13 10.17
C ALA A 37 -1.09 5.99 11.42
N GLU A 38 -0.25 5.81 12.44
CA GLU A 38 -0.28 6.66 13.63
C GLU A 38 0.92 7.59 13.66
N LEU A 39 0.65 8.88 13.83
CA LEU A 39 1.65 9.92 13.97
C LEU A 39 1.25 10.84 15.14
N ASN A 40 2.16 11.07 16.09
CA ASN A 40 1.95 11.95 17.26
C ASN A 40 0.65 11.64 18.03
N GLY A 41 0.31 10.35 18.20
CA GLY A 41 -0.88 9.89 18.91
C GLY A 41 -2.19 10.10 18.14
N ARG A 42 -2.12 10.49 16.87
CA ARG A 42 -3.28 10.62 15.97
C ARG A 42 -3.23 9.55 14.90
N GLN A 43 -4.39 8.98 14.62
CA GLN A 43 -4.55 8.02 13.53
C GLN A 43 -4.96 8.75 12.25
N TYR A 44 -4.31 8.37 11.18
CA TYR A 44 -4.63 8.76 9.81
C TYR A 44 -4.90 7.53 8.96
N PHE A 45 -5.70 7.71 7.94
CA PHE A 45 -5.92 6.72 6.90
C PHE A 45 -5.22 7.18 5.62
N VAL A 46 -4.31 6.37 5.11
CA VAL A 46 -3.45 6.70 3.98
C VAL A 46 -3.86 5.87 2.78
N THR A 47 -3.93 6.52 1.61
CA THR A 47 -4.23 5.87 0.33
C THR A 47 -3.62 6.65 -0.84
N ALA A 48 -3.76 6.17 -2.07
CA ALA A 48 -3.40 6.93 -3.26
C ALA A 48 -4.47 8.01 -3.56
N ALA A 49 -4.02 9.19 -3.98
CA ALA A 49 -4.92 10.33 -4.20
C ALA A 49 -5.94 10.06 -5.33
N HIS A 50 -5.53 9.31 -6.37
CA HIS A 50 -6.45 8.97 -7.46
C HIS A 50 -7.57 8.01 -7.03
N VAL A 51 -7.34 7.13 -6.03
CA VAL A 51 -8.35 6.20 -5.50
C VAL A 51 -9.52 6.94 -4.85
N VAL A 52 -9.23 8.09 -4.25
CA VAL A 52 -10.21 8.95 -3.57
C VAL A 52 -10.41 10.26 -4.31
N LYS A 53 -10.30 10.23 -5.63
CA LYS A 53 -10.55 11.40 -6.46
C LYS A 53 -12.02 11.85 -6.32
N GLY A 54 -12.21 13.14 -6.06
CA GLY A 54 -13.55 13.69 -5.85
C GLY A 54 -14.12 13.46 -4.44
N LEU A 55 -13.43 12.74 -3.57
CA LEU A 55 -13.82 12.63 -2.17
C LEU A 55 -13.54 13.97 -1.46
N GLU A 56 -14.53 14.44 -0.71
CA GLU A 56 -14.49 15.68 0.04
C GLU A 56 -14.74 15.43 1.54
N GLU A 57 -14.48 16.43 2.37
CA GLU A 57 -14.83 16.41 3.79
C GLU A 57 -16.33 16.21 3.97
N SER A 58 -16.70 15.52 5.02
CA SER A 58 -18.07 15.11 5.33
C SER A 58 -18.66 14.02 4.44
N ASN A 59 -18.00 13.61 3.36
CA ASN A 59 -18.41 12.41 2.62
C ASN A 59 -18.22 11.14 3.46
N ILE A 60 -18.92 10.09 3.05
CA ILE A 60 -18.74 8.74 3.60
C ILE A 60 -17.80 7.96 2.69
N LEU A 61 -16.77 7.39 3.28
CA LEU A 61 -15.88 6.42 2.65
C LEU A 61 -16.22 5.04 3.18
N GLU A 62 -16.50 4.10 2.30
CA GLU A 62 -16.76 2.72 2.67
C GLU A 62 -15.47 1.91 2.63
N LEU A 63 -15.08 1.38 3.77
CA LEU A 63 -13.93 0.52 3.92
C LEU A 63 -14.38 -0.91 4.19
N THR A 64 -13.84 -1.86 3.46
CA THR A 64 -14.14 -3.26 3.73
C THR A 64 -13.32 -3.72 4.91
N HIS A 65 -14.00 -4.30 5.86
CA HIS A 65 -13.46 -4.82 7.10
C HIS A 65 -14.08 -6.20 7.40
N ARG A 66 -13.68 -6.84 8.52
CA ARG A 66 -14.11 -8.19 8.92
C ARG A 66 -15.60 -8.49 8.72
N ASP A 67 -16.46 -7.56 9.07
CA ASP A 67 -17.92 -7.74 9.08
C ASP A 67 -18.62 -7.09 7.87
N GLY A 68 -17.91 -6.89 6.77
CA GLY A 68 -18.43 -6.24 5.57
C GLY A 68 -17.91 -4.81 5.40
N TYR A 69 -18.80 -3.86 5.06
CA TYR A 69 -18.41 -2.46 4.89
C TYR A 69 -18.57 -1.66 6.17
N VAL A 70 -17.53 -0.91 6.52
CA VAL A 70 -17.56 0.08 7.60
C VAL A 70 -17.65 1.46 6.97
N PRO A 71 -18.79 2.16 7.11
CA PRO A 71 -18.90 3.54 6.68
C PRO A 71 -18.12 4.44 7.62
N CYS A 72 -17.19 5.21 7.07
CA CYS A 72 -16.37 6.16 7.79
C CYS A 72 -16.63 7.57 7.25
N LYS A 73 -17.00 8.51 8.12
CA LYS A 73 -17.11 9.91 7.72
C LYS A 73 -15.72 10.52 7.62
N VAL A 74 -15.43 11.16 6.52
CA VAL A 74 -14.19 11.90 6.31
C VAL A 74 -14.28 13.23 7.03
N LEU A 75 -13.46 13.42 8.04
CA LEU A 75 -13.37 14.67 8.83
C LEU A 75 -12.38 15.66 8.20
N GLU A 76 -11.35 15.15 7.56
CA GLU A 76 -10.30 15.95 6.94
C GLU A 76 -9.66 15.13 5.82
N ILE A 77 -9.31 15.77 4.71
CA ILE A 77 -8.56 15.18 3.60
C ILE A 77 -7.42 16.10 3.21
N ARG A 78 -6.22 15.57 3.19
CA ARG A 78 -5.02 16.28 2.76
C ARG A 78 -4.35 15.55 1.60
N ARG A 79 -3.87 16.35 0.65
CA ARG A 79 -2.99 15.93 -0.44
C ARG A 79 -1.70 16.76 -0.32
N PRO A 80 -0.75 16.29 0.51
CA PRO A 80 0.32 17.15 1.04
C PRO A 80 1.26 17.70 -0.03
N VAL A 81 1.46 16.99 -1.12
CA VAL A 81 2.38 17.38 -2.22
C VAL A 81 1.68 17.09 -3.54
N ALA A 82 1.59 18.10 -4.40
CA ALA A 82 0.87 18.00 -5.68
C ALA A 82 1.42 16.90 -6.62
N ASP A 83 2.74 16.65 -6.53
CA ASP A 83 3.43 15.67 -7.39
C ASP A 83 3.46 14.26 -6.78
N LEU A 84 2.89 14.08 -5.59
CA LEU A 84 2.75 12.78 -4.95
C LEU A 84 1.29 12.32 -4.98
N ASP A 85 1.07 11.16 -5.53
CA ASP A 85 -0.24 10.53 -5.56
C ASP A 85 -0.59 9.88 -4.20
N ILE A 86 -0.63 10.71 -3.16
CA ILE A 86 -0.99 10.30 -1.79
C ILE A 86 -2.12 11.19 -1.27
N ALA A 87 -3.09 10.57 -0.62
CA ALA A 87 -4.10 11.23 0.18
C ALA A 87 -4.03 10.71 1.62
N ILE A 88 -4.16 11.63 2.58
CA ILE A 88 -4.21 11.34 4.00
C ILE A 88 -5.54 11.85 4.53
N LEU A 89 -6.29 10.95 5.15
CA LEU A 89 -7.62 11.22 5.65
C LEU A 89 -7.63 11.10 7.17
N ARG A 90 -8.42 11.93 7.81
CA ARG A 90 -8.85 11.74 9.19
C ARG A 90 -10.30 11.30 9.17
N LEU A 91 -10.58 10.18 9.82
CA LEU A 91 -11.90 9.57 9.86
C LEU A 91 -12.58 9.85 11.21
N ASP A 92 -13.90 9.73 11.26
CA ASP A 92 -14.72 9.93 12.45
C ASP A 92 -14.61 8.81 13.49
N ARG A 93 -13.91 7.73 13.14
CA ARG A 93 -13.67 6.58 14.02
C ARG A 93 -12.24 6.08 13.91
N LYS A 94 -11.79 5.43 14.96
CA LYS A 94 -10.53 4.69 14.94
C LYS A 94 -10.75 3.32 14.30
N LEU A 95 -9.82 2.97 13.41
CA LEU A 95 -9.68 1.65 12.83
C LEU A 95 -8.51 0.93 13.52
N TYR A 96 -8.33 -0.35 13.19
CA TYR A 96 -7.14 -1.05 13.67
C TYR A 96 -5.87 -0.37 13.14
N SER A 97 -4.87 -0.23 13.99
CA SER A 97 -3.51 0.20 13.66
C SER A 97 -2.53 -0.72 14.35
N TRP A 98 -1.49 -1.10 13.63
CA TRP A 98 -0.41 -1.87 14.21
C TRP A 98 0.60 -0.94 14.92
N PRO A 99 0.72 -1.03 16.27
CA PRO A 99 1.51 -0.07 17.05
C PRO A 99 3.03 -0.20 16.80
N ASP A 100 3.48 -1.37 16.32
CA ASP A 100 4.90 -1.61 16.05
C ASP A 100 5.33 -1.18 14.64
N ALA A 101 4.41 -0.67 13.80
CA ALA A 101 4.74 -0.17 12.49
C ALA A 101 5.73 0.98 12.57
N LYS A 102 6.81 0.89 11.80
CA LYS A 102 7.81 1.97 11.68
C LYS A 102 7.63 2.63 10.32
N TYR A 103 7.56 3.96 10.32
CA TYR A 103 7.43 4.74 9.10
C TYR A 103 8.75 5.45 8.84
N ASN A 104 9.65 4.82 8.09
CA ASN A 104 10.93 5.40 7.70
C ASN A 104 11.66 4.55 6.64
N THR A 105 12.76 5.08 6.14
CA THR A 105 13.64 4.43 5.15
C THR A 105 14.97 3.94 5.73
N GLY A 106 15.11 3.94 7.05
CA GLY A 106 16.35 3.54 7.71
C GLY A 106 16.69 2.07 7.45
N GLY A 107 17.79 1.82 6.75
CA GLY A 107 18.21 0.49 6.32
C GLY A 107 17.68 0.04 4.96
N LEU A 108 16.92 0.89 4.25
CA LEU A 108 16.52 0.63 2.87
C LEU A 108 17.70 0.86 1.92
N TYR A 109 17.95 -0.06 1.01
CA TYR A 109 19.05 0.00 0.03
C TYR A 109 18.60 -0.53 -1.33
N LEU A 110 19.32 -0.18 -2.37
CA LEU A 110 19.07 -0.67 -3.73
C LEU A 110 19.22 -2.19 -3.79
N GLY A 111 18.23 -2.88 -4.35
CA GLY A 111 18.14 -4.34 -4.34
C GLY A 111 17.56 -4.92 -3.04
N CYS A 112 17.10 -4.08 -2.09
CA CYS A 112 16.38 -4.56 -0.91
C CYS A 112 15.09 -5.27 -1.33
N GLU A 113 14.81 -6.44 -0.75
CA GLU A 113 13.51 -7.09 -0.91
C GLU A 113 12.43 -6.25 -0.22
N CYS A 114 11.38 -5.94 -0.96
CA CYS A 114 10.24 -5.17 -0.50
C CYS A 114 8.95 -5.97 -0.70
N GLY A 115 8.00 -5.75 0.19
CA GLY A 115 6.64 -6.26 0.05
C GLY A 115 5.65 -5.12 -0.13
N PHE A 116 4.51 -5.39 -0.73
CA PHE A 116 3.38 -4.49 -0.76
C PHE A 116 2.06 -5.26 -0.63
N LEU A 117 1.11 -4.62 0.02
CA LEU A 117 -0.18 -5.21 0.37
C LEU A 117 -1.33 -4.48 -0.34
N GLY A 118 -2.38 -5.21 -0.69
CA GLY A 118 -3.57 -4.61 -1.26
C GLY A 118 -4.59 -5.62 -1.74
N PHE A 119 -5.64 -5.11 -2.36
CA PHE A 119 -6.80 -5.88 -2.81
C PHE A 119 -6.92 -5.85 -4.33
N PRO A 120 -6.14 -6.70 -5.05
CA PRO A 120 -6.13 -6.71 -6.51
C PRO A 120 -7.53 -6.99 -7.06
N PHE A 121 -8.01 -6.15 -7.97
CA PHE A 121 -9.34 -6.23 -8.57
C PHE A 121 -10.48 -6.26 -7.53
N GLY A 122 -10.26 -5.76 -6.32
CA GLY A 122 -11.19 -5.82 -5.21
C GLY A 122 -11.28 -7.19 -4.54
N MET A 123 -10.44 -8.14 -4.91
CA MET A 123 -10.39 -9.46 -4.29
C MET A 123 -9.70 -9.40 -2.92
N SER A 124 -10.20 -10.22 -1.99
CA SER A 124 -9.50 -10.59 -0.77
C SER A 124 -9.03 -12.04 -0.87
N ALA A 125 -7.91 -12.37 -0.24
CA ALA A 125 -7.55 -13.75 -0.02
C ALA A 125 -8.48 -14.35 1.05
N ASP A 126 -8.83 -15.63 0.90
CA ASP A 126 -9.44 -16.37 1.99
C ASP A 126 -8.44 -16.42 3.14
N GLY A 127 -8.93 -16.13 4.33
CA GLY A 127 -8.07 -15.85 5.47
C GLY A 127 -7.05 -16.93 5.72
N LEU A 128 -5.90 -16.54 6.21
CA LEU A 128 -5.00 -17.46 6.88
C LEU A 128 -5.77 -18.17 8.01
N PRO A 129 -5.39 -19.39 8.42
CA PRO A 129 -6.13 -20.16 9.44
C PRO A 129 -6.50 -19.36 10.70
N ASP A 130 -5.70 -18.34 11.03
CA ASP A 130 -5.88 -17.49 12.22
C ASP A 130 -6.54 -16.13 11.89
N SER A 131 -6.98 -15.87 10.65
CA SER A 131 -7.53 -14.56 10.27
C SER A 131 -8.97 -14.34 10.73
N GLU A 132 -9.61 -15.35 11.33
CA GLU A 132 -10.98 -15.27 11.87
C GLU A 132 -12.00 -14.61 10.92
N GLY A 133 -11.85 -14.81 9.62
CA GLY A 133 -12.76 -14.28 8.59
C GLY A 133 -12.46 -12.86 8.10
N TRP A 134 -11.31 -12.29 8.46
CA TRP A 134 -10.86 -11.01 7.90
C TRP A 134 -10.62 -11.10 6.40
N PRO A 135 -11.07 -10.10 5.61
CA PRO A 135 -10.68 -9.98 4.23
C PRO A 135 -9.17 -9.68 4.17
N THR A 136 -8.37 -10.71 3.94
CA THR A 136 -6.91 -10.59 3.94
C THR A 136 -6.43 -9.95 2.64
N PRO A 137 -5.59 -8.90 2.70
CA PRO A 137 -4.97 -8.35 1.51
C PRO A 137 -4.01 -9.36 0.89
N PHE A 138 -3.83 -9.27 -0.41
CA PHE A 138 -2.78 -10.01 -1.11
C PHE A 138 -1.42 -9.38 -0.80
N LEU A 139 -0.43 -10.23 -0.59
CA LEU A 139 0.97 -9.85 -0.51
C LEU A 139 1.64 -10.05 -1.87
N LYS A 140 2.31 -9.02 -2.35
CA LYS A 140 3.28 -9.13 -3.44
C LYS A 140 4.66 -8.71 -2.97
N LYS A 141 5.67 -9.22 -3.64
CA LYS A 141 7.08 -8.92 -3.40
C LYS A 141 7.73 -8.35 -4.64
N GLY A 142 8.78 -7.59 -4.44
CA GLY A 142 9.64 -7.05 -5.45
C GLY A 142 10.95 -6.57 -4.83
N TRP A 143 11.82 -5.98 -5.63
CA TRP A 143 13.09 -5.43 -5.15
C TRP A 143 13.13 -3.94 -5.42
N LEU A 144 13.71 -3.17 -4.50
CA LEU A 144 13.93 -1.76 -4.75
C LEU A 144 14.89 -1.58 -5.93
N ALA A 145 14.35 -1.20 -7.08
CA ALA A 145 15.09 -1.02 -8.33
C ALA A 145 15.66 0.39 -8.47
N GLY A 146 15.06 1.37 -7.78
CA GLY A 146 15.53 2.74 -7.86
C GLY A 146 14.69 3.72 -7.08
N SER A 147 15.17 4.96 -7.02
CA SER A 147 14.37 6.08 -6.49
C SER A 147 14.72 7.38 -7.22
N LYS A 148 13.75 8.30 -7.30
CA LYS A 148 13.89 9.61 -7.91
C LYS A 148 13.30 10.67 -7.01
N SER A 149 14.01 11.76 -6.78
CA SER A 149 13.45 12.96 -6.14
C SER A 149 12.50 13.64 -7.12
N VAL A 150 11.31 14.00 -6.66
CA VAL A 150 10.28 14.68 -7.46
C VAL A 150 10.20 16.15 -7.08
N SER A 151 10.47 16.45 -5.81
CA SER A 151 10.55 17.80 -5.26
C SER A 151 11.60 17.80 -4.14
N ASN A 152 11.78 18.93 -3.48
CA ASN A 152 12.69 19.03 -2.32
C ASN A 152 12.34 18.06 -1.18
N THR A 153 11.10 17.63 -1.10
CA THR A 153 10.59 16.74 -0.04
C THR A 153 9.98 15.45 -0.58
N GLY A 154 9.64 15.37 -1.86
CA GLY A 154 8.98 14.23 -2.48
C GLY A 154 9.96 13.22 -3.08
N ARG A 155 9.72 11.93 -2.84
CA ARG A 155 10.49 10.84 -3.44
C ARG A 155 9.59 9.77 -4.03
N HIS A 156 9.87 9.40 -5.28
CA HIS A 156 9.35 8.19 -5.90
C HIS A 156 10.32 7.03 -5.66
N PHE A 157 9.76 5.87 -5.42
CA PHE A 157 10.48 4.61 -5.42
C PHE A 157 9.95 3.72 -6.54
N PHE A 158 10.83 2.96 -7.12
CA PHE A 158 10.52 2.00 -8.18
C PHE A 158 10.90 0.61 -7.71
N LEU A 159 9.96 -0.33 -7.79
CA LEU A 159 10.23 -1.73 -7.46
C LEU A 159 10.21 -2.55 -8.75
N ASP A 160 11.19 -3.43 -8.90
CA ASP A 160 11.13 -4.53 -9.85
C ASP A 160 10.11 -5.53 -9.33
N GLY A 161 8.97 -5.61 -10.00
CA GLY A 161 7.84 -6.40 -9.57
C GLY A 161 6.60 -6.14 -10.42
N HIS A 162 5.57 -6.95 -10.22
CA HIS A 162 4.33 -6.85 -10.97
C HIS A 162 3.18 -6.37 -10.11
N ASN A 163 2.60 -5.23 -10.46
CA ASN A 163 1.43 -4.64 -9.82
C ASN A 163 0.14 -4.92 -10.63
N ASN A 164 -0.99 -4.87 -9.95
CA ASN A 164 -2.32 -4.97 -10.54
C ASN A 164 -3.22 -3.83 -10.05
N LYS A 165 -4.29 -3.53 -10.79
CA LYS A 165 -5.33 -2.61 -10.32
C LYS A 165 -5.86 -3.09 -8.96
N GLY A 166 -6.02 -2.17 -8.01
CA GLY A 166 -6.50 -2.44 -6.66
C GLY A 166 -5.41 -2.44 -5.58
N PHE A 167 -4.12 -2.55 -5.95
CA PHE A 167 -3.03 -2.31 -4.99
C PHE A 167 -2.78 -0.83 -4.70
N SER A 168 -3.23 0.08 -5.56
CA SER A 168 -3.07 1.52 -5.38
C SER A 168 -3.55 1.96 -4.00
N GLY A 169 -2.72 2.70 -3.29
CA GLY A 169 -2.95 3.13 -1.91
C GLY A 169 -2.49 2.15 -0.83
N GLY A 170 -2.11 0.94 -1.20
CA GLY A 170 -1.58 -0.04 -0.24
C GLY A 170 -0.17 0.29 0.26
N PRO A 171 0.22 -0.18 1.45
CA PRO A 171 1.53 0.08 2.02
C PRO A 171 2.63 -0.70 1.31
N VAL A 172 3.78 -0.05 1.15
CA VAL A 172 5.03 -0.68 0.70
C VAL A 172 5.98 -0.74 1.88
N PHE A 173 6.54 -1.91 2.14
CA PHE A 173 7.35 -2.16 3.33
C PHE A 173 8.57 -3.02 3.03
N PHE A 174 9.53 -3.01 3.96
CA PHE A 174 10.65 -3.94 4.00
C PHE A 174 10.90 -4.38 5.45
N VAL A 175 11.60 -5.47 5.62
CA VAL A 175 12.10 -5.88 6.94
C VAL A 175 13.57 -5.48 7.05
N ASN A 176 13.86 -4.67 8.04
CA ASN A 176 15.24 -4.26 8.31
C ASN A 176 16.05 -5.47 8.77
N ALA A 177 17.07 -5.86 8.01
CA ALA A 177 17.86 -7.06 8.27
C ALA A 177 18.61 -7.02 9.62
N ASN A 178 18.93 -5.82 10.12
CA ASN A 178 19.67 -5.68 11.37
C ASN A 178 18.78 -5.78 12.61
N THR A 179 17.51 -5.37 12.50
CA THR A 179 16.61 -5.26 13.65
C THR A 179 15.42 -6.22 13.59
N GLY A 180 15.15 -6.81 12.43
CA GLY A 180 13.93 -7.59 12.17
C GLY A 180 12.64 -6.77 12.21
N ALA A 181 12.74 -5.44 12.31
CA ALA A 181 11.58 -4.56 12.33
C ALA A 181 11.02 -4.35 10.92
N THR A 182 9.70 -4.31 10.82
CA THR A 182 9.02 -3.96 9.57
C THR A 182 8.90 -2.45 9.45
N HIS A 183 9.39 -1.91 8.34
CA HIS A 183 9.35 -0.50 8.03
C HIS A 183 8.45 -0.25 6.82
N VAL A 184 7.41 0.54 6.98
CA VAL A 184 6.58 1.04 5.88
C VAL A 184 7.22 2.32 5.37
N PHE A 185 7.60 2.33 4.09
CA PHE A 185 8.32 3.46 3.51
C PHE A 185 7.58 4.14 2.35
N GLY A 186 6.55 3.47 1.82
CA GLY A 186 5.85 3.99 0.66
C GLY A 186 4.40 3.57 0.55
N VAL A 187 3.73 4.20 -0.39
CA VAL A 187 2.35 3.95 -0.80
C VAL A 187 2.36 3.57 -2.27
N VAL A 188 1.73 2.47 -2.64
CA VAL A 188 1.60 2.07 -4.04
C VAL A 188 0.78 3.11 -4.79
N SER A 189 1.33 3.69 -5.85
CA SER A 189 0.61 4.58 -6.75
C SER A 189 0.14 3.85 -8.01
N GLY A 190 1.04 3.17 -8.69
CA GLY A 190 0.73 2.55 -9.95
C GLY A 190 1.81 1.60 -10.46
N PHE A 191 1.90 1.52 -11.76
CA PHE A 191 2.94 0.78 -12.46
C PHE A 191 3.20 1.39 -13.83
N GLN A 192 4.43 1.24 -14.30
CA GLN A 192 4.80 1.64 -15.65
C GLN A 192 4.15 0.72 -16.67
N ARG A 193 3.79 1.32 -17.81
CA ARG A 193 3.21 0.60 -18.94
C ARG A 193 4.13 0.74 -20.14
N GLU A 194 4.23 -0.32 -20.92
CA GLU A 194 4.94 -0.31 -22.19
C GLU A 194 4.02 -0.75 -23.32
N ALA A 195 4.35 -0.36 -24.54
CA ALA A 195 3.64 -0.81 -25.74
C ALA A 195 3.95 -2.30 -25.95
N GLY A 196 2.92 -3.10 -26.07
CA GLY A 196 2.98 -4.51 -26.46
C GLY A 196 2.11 -4.76 -27.70
N GLU A 197 2.28 -5.89 -28.32
CA GLU A 197 1.48 -6.30 -29.48
C GLU A 197 0.62 -7.51 -29.11
N ARG A 198 -0.64 -7.45 -29.46
CA ARG A 198 -1.56 -8.60 -29.40
C ARG A 198 -2.16 -8.84 -30.77
N GLY A 199 -2.18 -10.07 -31.23
CA GLY A 199 -2.86 -10.44 -32.46
C GLY A 199 -2.41 -11.79 -32.97
N ASP A 200 -3.31 -12.42 -33.75
CA ASP A 200 -3.01 -13.59 -34.57
C ASP A 200 -2.33 -13.18 -35.86
N ILE A 201 -1.88 -14.17 -36.66
CA ILE A 201 -1.21 -13.95 -37.93
C ILE A 201 -2.07 -13.06 -38.84
N GLY A 202 -1.62 -11.82 -39.06
CA GLY A 202 -2.29 -10.85 -39.94
C GLY A 202 -3.03 -9.69 -39.31
N THR A 203 -3.22 -9.69 -37.95
CA THR A 203 -3.81 -8.56 -37.24
C THR A 203 -3.01 -8.26 -35.98
N ARG A 204 -2.28 -7.14 -36.01
CA ARG A 204 -1.55 -6.64 -34.82
C ARG A 204 -2.30 -5.45 -34.24
N THR A 205 -2.60 -5.51 -32.95
CA THR A 205 -3.17 -4.40 -32.20
C THR A 205 -2.17 -3.99 -31.13
N GLU A 206 -1.79 -2.72 -31.13
CA GLU A 206 -1.00 -2.16 -30.01
C GLU A 206 -1.83 -2.19 -28.74
N ILE A 207 -1.25 -2.70 -27.68
CA ILE A 207 -1.82 -2.69 -26.33
C ILE A 207 -0.79 -2.15 -25.35
N MET A 208 -1.26 -1.56 -24.25
CA MET A 208 -0.40 -1.17 -23.15
C MET A 208 -0.33 -2.31 -22.14
N VAL A 209 0.88 -2.81 -21.89
CA VAL A 209 1.14 -3.88 -20.92
C VAL A 209 1.91 -3.36 -19.72
N ASN A 210 1.85 -4.09 -18.62
CA ASN A 210 2.63 -3.79 -17.42
C ASN A 210 4.10 -4.09 -17.67
N ALA A 211 4.96 -3.09 -17.50
CA ALA A 211 6.41 -3.20 -17.74
C ALA A 211 7.18 -3.87 -16.58
N GLY A 212 6.49 -4.36 -15.55
CA GLY A 212 7.15 -4.97 -14.38
C GLY A 212 7.77 -3.97 -13.41
N ILE A 213 7.45 -2.68 -13.52
CA ILE A 213 7.92 -1.63 -12.63
C ILE A 213 6.75 -1.09 -11.83
N VAL A 214 6.79 -1.29 -10.51
CA VAL A 214 5.81 -0.74 -9.56
C VAL A 214 6.26 0.63 -9.10
N GLU A 215 5.37 1.60 -9.17
CA GLU A 215 5.60 2.96 -8.68
C GLU A 215 5.03 3.13 -7.27
N CYS A 216 5.85 3.70 -6.40
CA CYS A 216 5.50 3.99 -5.02
C CYS A 216 5.94 5.40 -4.63
N HIS A 217 5.16 6.05 -3.79
CA HIS A 217 5.47 7.37 -3.27
C HIS A 217 5.87 7.29 -1.80
N SER A 218 6.84 8.11 -1.38
CA SER A 218 7.31 8.16 0.00
C SER A 218 6.18 8.56 0.96
N ILE A 219 5.88 7.69 1.92
CA ILE A 219 4.95 8.01 3.00
C ILE A 219 5.52 9.09 3.94
N MET A 220 6.84 9.11 4.12
CA MET A 220 7.49 10.06 5.02
C MET A 220 7.18 11.50 4.64
N THR A 221 7.33 11.84 3.36
CA THR A 221 7.01 13.17 2.85
C THR A 221 5.57 13.58 3.13
N ALA A 222 4.65 12.61 3.08
CA ALA A 222 3.26 12.86 3.35
C ALA A 222 2.97 13.06 4.84
N LEU A 223 3.65 12.29 5.71
CA LEU A 223 3.50 12.42 7.17
C LEU A 223 4.19 13.69 7.69
N ASP A 224 5.37 14.06 7.17
CA ASP A 224 6.08 15.31 7.55
C ASP A 224 5.24 16.56 7.26
N ALA A 225 4.39 16.52 6.25
CA ALA A 225 3.48 17.62 5.91
C ALA A 225 2.27 17.74 6.88
N LEU A 226 2.13 16.85 7.85
CA LEU A 226 1.10 16.90 8.90
C LEU A 226 1.59 17.60 10.19
N GLU A 227 2.90 17.76 10.33
CA GLU A 227 3.54 18.48 11.42
C GLU A 227 3.54 20.01 11.18
#